data_d743380fbeba390ca26cc9ee1cc3d5ba
#
_entry.id   d743380fbeba390ca26cc9ee1cc3d5ba
#
_cell.length_a   1.000
_cell.length_b   1.000
_cell.length_c   1.000
_cell.angle_alpha   90.00
_cell.angle_beta   90.00
_cell.angle_gamma   90.00
#
_symmetry.space_group_name_H-M   'P 1'
#
loop_
_entity.id
_entity.type
_entity.pdbx_description
1 polymer ?
#
loop_
_entity_poly.entity_id
_entity_poly.type
_entity_poly.pdbx_seq_one_letter_code
_entity_poly.pdbx_strand_id
1 'polypeptide(L)'
;MITEQHIDYLAHVLRCAITGENIKDFPAGMNVEEFMEFCRFHNVDNLVYIAIGSRIGGELGEKLEDTYHQKLKLHATQQYYLEEIENTFEENGIDYLVLKGRELAKLYPSEDMRQSSDCDIYIGRDNAARAKELMLNMGFEIEAYNDYDDDHDEYTIDRVILCELHRVLIQDKHPWQTECNRIPQRLILCEGTKHCYRMSPEDFYVYNLAHTAKHMKLSGIGIKVFLDQWLIYRKFKDSFDYDYLNKTLKLARLDKFEKNVRDLYEYWFDGKTPDNPEIVRQMAAYVAQSGWIGTSEQFVATEMAANAGKINSTFAAKVKLCMDIICSPYKSMAERYPILEKHRWLTPIYRIHRVLDAALHKRDLVKKVTSVYDGADMDYGKRIVKFKERLGL
;
A
#
# COMPACT_ATOMS: atom_id res chain seq x y z
N MET A 1 24.59 5.74 0.89
CA MET A 1 23.55 6.82 0.84
C MET A 1 22.73 6.63 -0.42
N ILE A 2 21.40 6.43 -0.28
CA ILE A 2 20.47 6.23 -1.40
C ILE A 2 20.48 7.48 -2.29
N THR A 3 20.76 7.32 -3.58
CA THR A 3 20.90 8.40 -4.56
C THR A 3 19.84 8.27 -5.66
N GLU A 4 19.63 9.33 -6.44
CA GLU A 4 18.80 9.26 -7.67
C GLU A 4 19.26 8.11 -8.60
N GLN A 5 20.57 7.82 -8.62
CA GLN A 5 21.13 6.71 -9.40
C GLN A 5 20.57 5.34 -9.01
N HIS A 6 20.29 5.11 -7.71
CA HIS A 6 19.72 3.83 -7.24
C HIS A 6 18.30 3.62 -7.75
N ILE A 7 17.45 4.65 -7.66
CA ILE A 7 16.04 4.53 -8.09
C ILE A 7 15.94 4.42 -9.62
N ASP A 8 16.76 5.16 -10.36
CA ASP A 8 16.77 5.10 -11.83
C ASP A 8 17.30 3.76 -12.33
N TYR A 9 18.35 3.21 -11.70
CA TYR A 9 18.84 1.89 -12.04
C TYR A 9 17.83 0.79 -11.66
N LEU A 10 17.17 0.92 -10.50
CA LEU A 10 16.09 0.02 -10.11
C LEU A 10 14.95 0.05 -11.14
N ALA A 11 14.50 1.23 -11.54
CA ALA A 11 13.46 1.37 -12.57
C ALA A 11 13.88 0.70 -13.89
N HIS A 12 15.16 0.85 -14.31
CA HIS A 12 15.70 0.19 -15.48
C HIS A 12 15.68 -1.35 -15.34
N VAL A 13 16.11 -1.89 -14.20
CA VAL A 13 16.09 -3.35 -13.95
C VAL A 13 14.66 -3.89 -13.96
N LEU A 14 13.71 -3.19 -13.28
CA LEU A 14 12.30 -3.59 -13.26
C LEU A 14 11.69 -3.58 -14.67
N ARG A 15 11.95 -2.54 -15.47
CA ARG A 15 11.52 -2.50 -16.87
C ARG A 15 12.05 -3.69 -17.65
N CYS A 16 13.34 -3.96 -17.57
CA CYS A 16 13.98 -5.06 -18.32
C CYS A 16 13.45 -6.43 -17.85
N ALA A 17 13.19 -6.61 -16.56
CA ALA A 17 12.55 -7.82 -16.03
C ALA A 17 11.16 -8.09 -16.65
N ILE A 18 10.41 -7.03 -16.92
CA ILE A 18 9.07 -7.12 -17.50
C ILE A 18 9.12 -7.26 -19.03
N THR A 19 10.04 -6.53 -19.70
CA THR A 19 10.05 -6.45 -21.17
C THR A 19 10.95 -7.48 -21.84
N GLY A 20 11.83 -8.14 -21.06
CA GLY A 20 12.86 -9.06 -21.58
C GLY A 20 14.04 -8.32 -22.24
N GLU A 21 14.14 -7.00 -22.08
CA GLU A 21 15.26 -6.22 -22.60
C GLU A 21 16.57 -6.52 -21.84
N ASN A 22 17.71 -6.29 -22.51
CA ASN A 22 19.00 -6.44 -21.88
C ASN A 22 19.22 -5.44 -20.75
N ILE A 23 19.59 -5.95 -19.59
CA ILE A 23 19.92 -5.14 -18.41
C ILE A 23 21.34 -4.63 -18.55
N LYS A 24 21.52 -3.31 -18.37
CA LYS A 24 22.84 -2.67 -18.31
C LYS A 24 23.64 -3.17 -17.11
N ASP A 25 24.96 -3.05 -17.19
CA ASP A 25 25.83 -3.32 -16.06
C ASP A 25 25.52 -2.38 -14.88
N PHE A 26 25.94 -2.79 -13.69
CA PHE A 26 25.82 -1.94 -12.52
C PHE A 26 26.54 -0.60 -12.75
N PRO A 27 25.92 0.51 -12.39
CA PRO A 27 26.57 1.82 -12.45
C PRO A 27 27.92 1.80 -11.71
N ALA A 28 28.91 2.49 -12.26
CA ALA A 28 30.23 2.56 -11.65
C ALA A 28 30.17 3.08 -10.21
N GLY A 29 30.76 2.34 -9.28
CA GLY A 29 30.77 2.66 -7.85
C GLY A 29 29.51 2.27 -7.07
N MET A 30 28.51 1.68 -7.70
CA MET A 30 27.34 1.16 -6.98
C MET A 30 27.72 -0.11 -6.20
N ASN A 31 27.42 -0.12 -4.90
CA ASN A 31 27.57 -1.31 -4.07
C ASN A 31 26.36 -2.22 -4.29
N VAL A 32 26.58 -3.46 -4.72
CA VAL A 32 25.54 -4.43 -5.07
C VAL A 32 24.71 -4.81 -3.83
N GLU A 33 25.34 -4.98 -2.68
CA GLU A 33 24.64 -5.33 -1.43
C GLU A 33 23.71 -4.19 -0.98
N GLU A 34 24.21 -2.92 -0.95
CA GLU A 34 23.38 -1.74 -0.67
C GLU A 34 22.21 -1.61 -1.67
N PHE A 35 22.46 -1.93 -2.95
CA PHE A 35 21.42 -1.92 -3.97
C PHE A 35 20.36 -3.00 -3.72
N MET A 36 20.73 -4.23 -3.34
CA MET A 36 19.77 -5.28 -3.01
C MET A 36 19.00 -4.97 -1.72
N GLU A 37 19.61 -4.32 -0.72
CA GLU A 37 18.90 -3.82 0.44
C GLU A 37 17.87 -2.73 0.06
N PHE A 38 18.24 -1.85 -0.86
CA PHE A 38 17.33 -0.85 -1.42
C PHE A 38 16.15 -1.51 -2.16
N CYS A 39 16.39 -2.55 -2.95
CA CYS A 39 15.33 -3.32 -3.60
C CYS A 39 14.39 -3.99 -2.58
N ARG A 40 14.93 -4.51 -1.48
CA ARG A 40 14.17 -5.09 -0.37
C ARG A 40 13.34 -4.03 0.35
N PHE A 41 13.90 -2.85 0.59
CA PHE A 41 13.19 -1.71 1.16
C PHE A 41 11.96 -1.31 0.34
N HIS A 42 11.99 -1.53 -0.98
CA HIS A 42 10.87 -1.31 -1.90
C HIS A 42 9.99 -2.55 -2.15
N ASN A 43 10.32 -3.68 -1.52
CA ASN A 43 9.63 -4.97 -1.70
C ASN A 43 9.55 -5.41 -3.18
N VAL A 44 10.67 -5.29 -3.88
CA VAL A 44 10.86 -5.72 -5.29
C VAL A 44 12.12 -6.57 -5.49
N ASP A 45 12.78 -6.98 -4.42
CA ASP A 45 14.02 -7.73 -4.44
C ASP A 45 13.89 -9.11 -5.12
N ASN A 46 12.73 -9.77 -5.03
CA ASN A 46 12.44 -10.99 -5.77
C ASN A 46 12.45 -10.77 -7.29
N LEU A 47 11.75 -9.73 -7.77
CA LEU A 47 11.70 -9.39 -9.19
C LEU A 47 13.08 -8.99 -9.70
N VAL A 48 13.83 -8.23 -8.90
CA VAL A 48 15.21 -7.85 -9.21
C VAL A 48 16.12 -9.11 -9.22
N TYR A 49 15.97 -10.03 -8.26
CA TYR A 49 16.73 -11.29 -8.24
C TYR A 49 16.45 -12.13 -9.48
N ILE A 50 15.21 -12.28 -9.92
CA ILE A 50 14.88 -12.98 -11.17
C ILE A 50 15.63 -12.36 -12.36
N ALA A 51 15.75 -11.04 -12.37
CA ALA A 51 16.35 -10.31 -13.48
C ALA A 51 17.89 -10.33 -13.51
N ILE A 52 18.54 -10.23 -12.35
CA ILE A 52 20.00 -10.07 -12.26
C ILE A 52 20.68 -11.03 -11.29
N GLY A 53 19.97 -11.93 -10.62
CA GLY A 53 20.53 -12.85 -9.60
C GLY A 53 21.72 -13.67 -10.13
N SER A 54 21.65 -14.14 -11.37
CA SER A 54 22.73 -14.87 -12.02
C SER A 54 24.04 -14.08 -12.21
N ARG A 55 23.99 -12.76 -12.04
CA ARG A 55 25.18 -11.87 -12.11
C ARG A 55 25.80 -11.62 -10.73
N ILE A 56 25.15 -12.08 -9.66
CA ILE A 56 25.58 -11.89 -8.28
C ILE A 56 26.06 -13.22 -7.75
N GLY A 57 27.38 -13.33 -7.56
CA GLY A 57 28.02 -14.57 -7.07
C GLY A 57 28.40 -14.49 -5.59
N GLY A 58 29.04 -15.58 -5.11
CA GLY A 58 29.54 -15.70 -3.74
C GLY A 58 28.43 -15.77 -2.70
N GLU A 59 28.77 -15.51 -1.44
CA GLU A 59 27.86 -15.60 -0.27
C GLU A 59 26.61 -14.73 -0.43
N LEU A 60 26.75 -13.55 -1.05
CA LEU A 60 25.59 -12.68 -1.31
C LEU A 60 24.61 -13.34 -2.29
N GLY A 61 25.11 -13.95 -3.38
CA GLY A 61 24.28 -14.66 -4.36
C GLY A 61 23.50 -15.80 -3.73
N GLU A 62 24.16 -16.65 -2.93
CA GLU A 62 23.53 -17.76 -2.20
C GLU A 62 22.42 -17.27 -1.25
N LYS A 63 22.69 -16.22 -0.48
CA LYS A 63 21.70 -15.61 0.44
C LYS A 63 20.48 -15.03 -0.29
N LEU A 64 20.70 -14.44 -1.44
CA LEU A 64 19.60 -13.89 -2.25
C LEU A 64 18.76 -15.01 -2.88
N GLU A 65 19.39 -16.10 -3.31
CA GLU A 65 18.72 -17.28 -3.82
C GLU A 65 17.84 -17.95 -2.77
N ASP A 66 18.36 -18.14 -1.57
CA ASP A 66 17.59 -18.65 -0.43
C ASP A 66 16.38 -17.75 -0.10
N THR A 67 16.59 -16.45 -0.09
CA THR A 67 15.52 -15.47 0.14
C THR A 67 14.44 -15.55 -0.94
N TYR A 68 14.85 -15.67 -2.20
CA TYR A 68 13.93 -15.84 -3.32
C TYR A 68 13.09 -17.11 -3.20
N HIS A 69 13.72 -18.26 -2.87
CA HIS A 69 13.00 -19.52 -2.68
C HIS A 69 12.00 -19.46 -1.51
N GLN A 70 12.37 -18.81 -0.41
CA GLN A 70 11.43 -18.60 0.71
C GLN A 70 10.20 -17.76 0.28
N LYS A 71 10.41 -16.70 -0.49
CA LYS A 71 9.35 -15.85 -1.02
C LYS A 71 8.48 -16.59 -2.04
N LEU A 72 9.07 -17.41 -2.89
CA LEU A 72 8.33 -18.24 -3.85
C LEU A 72 7.42 -19.25 -3.12
N LYS A 73 7.92 -19.88 -2.05
CA LYS A 73 7.12 -20.76 -1.20
C LYS A 73 5.96 -20.01 -0.54
N LEU A 74 6.22 -18.82 0.01
CA LEU A 74 5.19 -17.99 0.61
C LEU A 74 4.12 -17.62 -0.43
N HIS A 75 4.54 -17.19 -1.62
CA HIS A 75 3.62 -16.87 -2.72
C HIS A 75 2.73 -18.06 -3.07
N ALA A 76 3.30 -19.25 -3.25
CA ALA A 76 2.52 -20.47 -3.53
C ALA A 76 1.50 -20.79 -2.41
N THR A 77 1.91 -20.61 -1.15
CA THR A 77 1.02 -20.80 0.00
C THR A 77 -0.13 -19.77 0.01
N GLN A 78 0.16 -18.51 -0.31
CA GLN A 78 -0.87 -17.46 -0.43
C GLN A 78 -1.86 -17.78 -1.55
N GLN A 79 -1.39 -18.22 -2.71
CA GLN A 79 -2.27 -18.61 -3.83
C GLN A 79 -3.18 -19.78 -3.45
N TYR A 80 -2.65 -20.79 -2.76
CA TYR A 80 -3.44 -21.92 -2.28
C TYR A 80 -4.59 -21.46 -1.36
N TYR A 81 -4.30 -20.66 -0.34
CA TYR A 81 -5.34 -20.20 0.57
C TYR A 81 -6.33 -19.24 -0.09
N LEU A 82 -5.87 -18.41 -1.03
CA LEU A 82 -6.76 -17.54 -1.79
C LEU A 82 -7.75 -18.36 -2.63
N GLU A 83 -7.30 -19.44 -3.29
CA GLU A 83 -8.16 -20.34 -4.04
C GLU A 83 -9.18 -21.06 -3.14
N GLU A 84 -8.78 -21.49 -1.95
CA GLU A 84 -9.68 -22.09 -0.96
C GLU A 84 -10.75 -21.09 -0.49
N ILE A 85 -10.38 -19.82 -0.27
CA ILE A 85 -11.34 -18.75 0.08
C ILE A 85 -12.31 -18.50 -1.07
N GLU A 86 -11.80 -18.35 -2.30
CA GLU A 86 -12.63 -18.12 -3.49
C GLU A 86 -13.63 -19.26 -3.69
N ASN A 87 -13.19 -20.53 -3.61
CA ASN A 87 -14.05 -21.71 -3.72
C ASN A 87 -15.11 -21.72 -2.61
N THR A 88 -14.71 -21.44 -1.38
CA THR A 88 -15.64 -21.39 -0.23
C THR A 88 -16.68 -20.30 -0.42
N PHE A 89 -16.31 -19.14 -0.91
CA PHE A 89 -17.25 -18.04 -1.16
C PHE A 89 -18.19 -18.35 -2.32
N GLU A 90 -17.68 -18.91 -3.42
CA GLU A 90 -18.49 -19.33 -4.55
C GLU A 90 -19.53 -20.40 -4.17
N GLU A 91 -19.16 -21.41 -3.36
CA GLU A 91 -20.06 -22.47 -2.91
C GLU A 91 -21.11 -21.99 -1.91
N ASN A 92 -20.82 -20.95 -1.14
CA ASN A 92 -21.70 -20.43 -0.08
C ASN A 92 -22.46 -19.15 -0.48
N GLY A 93 -22.38 -18.73 -1.73
CA GLY A 93 -23.17 -17.61 -2.26
C GLY A 93 -22.69 -16.24 -1.75
N ILE A 94 -21.38 -16.08 -1.48
CA ILE A 94 -20.77 -14.82 -1.10
C ILE A 94 -20.28 -14.13 -2.37
N ASP A 95 -20.85 -12.99 -2.72
CA ASP A 95 -20.33 -12.15 -3.78
C ASP A 95 -18.99 -11.54 -3.37
N TYR A 96 -17.95 -11.73 -4.20
CA TYR A 96 -16.59 -11.26 -3.90
C TYR A 96 -15.86 -10.70 -5.10
N LEU A 97 -14.84 -9.89 -4.81
CA LEU A 97 -13.93 -9.30 -5.78
C LEU A 97 -12.51 -9.31 -5.20
N VAL A 98 -11.57 -10.00 -5.83
CA VAL A 98 -10.14 -9.88 -5.50
C VAL A 98 -9.64 -8.51 -5.97
N LEU A 99 -9.05 -7.72 -5.03
CA LEU A 99 -8.79 -6.29 -5.29
C LEU A 99 -7.44 -6.04 -5.98
N LYS A 100 -6.37 -6.43 -5.33
CA LYS A 100 -4.98 -6.15 -5.74
C LYS A 100 -4.21 -7.45 -5.93
N GLY A 101 -3.14 -7.66 -5.24
CA GLY A 101 -2.39 -8.90 -5.13
C GLY A 101 -2.37 -9.70 -6.43
N ARG A 102 -3.20 -10.70 -6.50
CA ARG A 102 -3.32 -11.64 -7.62
C ARG A 102 -3.77 -10.99 -8.93
N GLU A 103 -4.74 -10.06 -8.90
CA GLU A 103 -5.21 -9.41 -10.13
C GLU A 103 -4.12 -8.58 -10.81
N LEU A 104 -3.27 -7.94 -10.01
CA LEU A 104 -2.10 -7.24 -10.52
C LEU A 104 -1.00 -8.21 -10.97
N ALA A 105 -0.80 -9.32 -10.24
CA ALA A 105 0.21 -10.33 -10.59
C ALA A 105 -0.02 -10.93 -12.00
N LYS A 106 -1.27 -11.11 -12.42
CA LYS A 106 -1.66 -11.54 -13.77
C LYS A 106 -1.15 -10.62 -14.89
N LEU A 107 -0.75 -9.39 -14.59
CA LEU A 107 -0.20 -8.45 -15.55
C LEU A 107 1.32 -8.60 -15.75
N TYR A 108 1.98 -9.34 -14.87
CA TYR A 108 3.40 -9.62 -14.94
C TYR A 108 3.69 -10.82 -15.85
N PRO A 109 4.91 -10.98 -16.38
CA PRO A 109 5.29 -12.14 -17.20
C PRO A 109 5.11 -13.49 -16.47
N SER A 110 5.26 -13.51 -15.15
CA SER A 110 4.94 -14.62 -14.26
C SER A 110 4.39 -14.05 -12.95
N GLU A 111 3.38 -14.68 -12.37
CA GLU A 111 2.66 -14.15 -11.18
C GLU A 111 3.58 -14.06 -9.94
N ASP A 112 4.56 -14.96 -9.80
CA ASP A 112 5.55 -14.95 -8.72
C ASP A 112 6.50 -13.75 -8.75
N MET A 113 6.57 -13.03 -9.87
CA MET A 113 7.30 -11.77 -9.97
C MET A 113 6.69 -10.67 -9.11
N ARG A 114 5.38 -10.72 -8.84
CA ARG A 114 4.68 -9.75 -8.02
C ARG A 114 4.27 -10.32 -6.68
N GLN A 115 5.10 -10.13 -5.70
CA GLN A 115 4.76 -10.52 -4.33
C GLN A 115 3.79 -9.56 -3.66
N SER A 116 2.87 -10.11 -2.88
CA SER A 116 1.99 -9.39 -1.98
C SER A 116 2.27 -9.81 -0.53
N SER A 117 2.00 -8.93 0.43
CA SER A 117 2.06 -9.25 1.86
C SER A 117 0.74 -9.79 2.38
N ASP A 118 -0.34 -9.50 1.66
CA ASP A 118 -1.73 -9.68 2.03
C ASP A 118 -2.56 -10.16 0.84
N CYS A 119 -3.72 -10.72 1.14
CA CYS A 119 -4.77 -11.04 0.19
C CYS A 119 -5.95 -10.11 0.44
N ASP A 120 -6.17 -9.15 -0.46
CA ASP A 120 -7.29 -8.20 -0.34
C ASP A 120 -8.50 -8.71 -1.13
N ILE A 121 -9.63 -8.90 -0.44
CA ILE A 121 -10.89 -9.34 -1.06
C ILE A 121 -12.03 -8.41 -0.62
N TYR A 122 -12.72 -7.81 -1.57
CA TYR A 122 -13.95 -7.07 -1.29
C TYR A 122 -15.14 -8.02 -1.26
N ILE A 123 -15.94 -7.93 -0.20
CA ILE A 123 -17.15 -8.74 0.03
C ILE A 123 -18.41 -7.90 0.28
N GLY A 124 -18.24 -6.58 0.49
CA GLY A 124 -19.33 -5.72 0.91
C GLY A 124 -19.76 -5.91 2.36
N ARG A 125 -20.64 -5.02 2.83
CA ARG A 125 -21.09 -5.04 4.25
C ARG A 125 -22.03 -6.19 4.55
N ASP A 126 -22.91 -6.52 3.61
CA ASP A 126 -23.99 -7.51 3.84
C ASP A 126 -23.44 -8.94 4.00
N ASN A 127 -22.30 -9.24 3.39
CA ASN A 127 -21.65 -10.54 3.44
C ASN A 127 -20.70 -10.70 4.65
N ALA A 128 -20.34 -9.62 5.36
CA ALA A 128 -19.27 -9.63 6.36
C ALA A 128 -19.47 -10.67 7.48
N ALA A 129 -20.69 -10.78 8.04
CA ALA A 129 -20.97 -11.73 9.11
C ALA A 129 -20.88 -13.18 8.63
N ARG A 130 -21.36 -13.48 7.42
CA ARG A 130 -21.31 -14.83 6.85
C ARG A 130 -19.89 -15.20 6.44
N ALA A 131 -19.15 -14.27 5.82
CA ALA A 131 -17.76 -14.46 5.46
C ALA A 131 -16.89 -14.74 6.70
N LYS A 132 -17.09 -14.00 7.81
CA LYS A 132 -16.43 -14.28 9.08
C LYS A 132 -16.64 -15.73 9.55
N GLU A 133 -17.88 -16.22 9.55
CA GLU A 133 -18.17 -17.60 9.95
C GLU A 133 -17.40 -18.59 9.06
N LEU A 134 -17.37 -18.38 7.76
CA LEU A 134 -16.68 -19.24 6.80
C LEU A 134 -15.16 -19.21 7.02
N MET A 135 -14.56 -18.04 7.19
CA MET A 135 -13.12 -17.90 7.47
C MET A 135 -12.71 -18.66 8.74
N LEU A 136 -13.49 -18.53 9.82
CA LEU A 136 -13.24 -19.27 11.07
C LEU A 136 -13.36 -20.79 10.88
N ASN A 137 -14.34 -21.24 10.09
CA ASN A 137 -14.51 -22.67 9.78
C ASN A 137 -13.38 -23.24 8.94
N MET A 138 -12.72 -22.41 8.13
CA MET A 138 -11.51 -22.75 7.37
C MET A 138 -10.24 -22.77 8.24
N GLY A 139 -10.33 -22.39 9.53
CA GLY A 139 -9.22 -22.38 10.47
C GLY A 139 -8.46 -21.05 10.51
N PHE A 140 -8.94 -19.99 9.88
CA PHE A 140 -8.38 -18.66 10.05
C PHE A 140 -8.68 -18.12 11.45
N GLU A 141 -7.71 -17.40 12.01
CA GLU A 141 -7.85 -16.63 13.25
C GLU A 141 -8.10 -15.16 12.92
N ILE A 142 -8.83 -14.47 13.78
CA ILE A 142 -9.07 -13.04 13.63
C ILE A 142 -7.86 -12.28 14.16
N GLU A 143 -7.17 -11.53 13.31
CA GLU A 143 -6.12 -10.59 13.71
C GLU A 143 -6.72 -9.26 14.18
N ALA A 144 -7.63 -8.71 13.37
CA ALA A 144 -8.44 -7.56 13.74
C ALA A 144 -9.86 -7.69 13.15
N TYR A 145 -10.87 -7.51 13.99
CA TYR A 145 -12.27 -7.50 13.59
C TYR A 145 -12.94 -6.22 14.04
N ASN A 146 -13.58 -5.56 13.09
CA ASN A 146 -14.18 -4.28 13.31
C ASN A 146 -15.70 -4.35 13.07
N ASP A 147 -16.48 -4.43 14.15
CA ASP A 147 -17.95 -4.49 14.09
C ASP A 147 -18.59 -3.20 13.55
N TYR A 148 -17.84 -2.10 13.49
CA TYR A 148 -18.37 -0.77 13.20
C TYR A 148 -17.51 -0.07 12.15
N ASP A 149 -18.12 0.48 11.11
CA ASP A 149 -17.64 1.46 10.11
C ASP A 149 -16.19 1.40 9.60
N ASP A 150 -15.43 0.38 9.94
CA ASP A 150 -14.09 0.18 9.40
C ASP A 150 -14.17 -0.46 8.01
N ASP A 151 -13.10 -0.34 7.25
CA ASP A 151 -13.07 -0.72 5.84
C ASP A 151 -12.87 -2.21 5.62
N HIS A 152 -12.21 -2.92 6.54
CA HIS A 152 -11.92 -4.35 6.43
C HIS A 152 -11.80 -5.05 7.78
N ASP A 153 -11.87 -6.39 7.73
CA ASP A 153 -11.49 -7.30 8.79
C ASP A 153 -10.24 -8.07 8.40
N GLU A 154 -9.35 -8.29 9.36
CA GLU A 154 -8.08 -8.96 9.16
C GLU A 154 -8.13 -10.38 9.71
N TYR A 155 -7.80 -11.35 8.87
CA TYR A 155 -7.74 -12.78 9.20
C TYR A 155 -6.35 -13.31 8.91
N THR A 156 -5.86 -14.20 9.77
CA THR A 156 -4.56 -14.85 9.58
C THR A 156 -4.67 -16.36 9.73
N ILE A 157 -3.84 -17.10 9.02
CA ILE A 157 -3.66 -18.53 9.25
C ILE A 157 -2.17 -18.83 9.42
N ASP A 158 -1.82 -19.61 10.45
CA ASP A 158 -0.44 -19.94 10.84
C ASP A 158 0.45 -18.71 11.07
N ARG A 159 -0.12 -17.52 11.22
CA ARG A 159 0.58 -16.21 11.27
C ARG A 159 1.48 -15.95 10.06
N VAL A 160 1.17 -16.58 8.95
CA VAL A 160 1.94 -16.52 7.70
C VAL A 160 1.14 -15.84 6.60
N ILE A 161 -0.16 -16.15 6.52
CA ILE A 161 -1.06 -15.59 5.52
C ILE A 161 -1.97 -14.58 6.20
N LEU A 162 -1.95 -13.36 5.71
CA LEU A 162 -2.86 -12.29 6.09
C LEU A 162 -3.89 -12.11 4.96
N CYS A 163 -5.17 -12.12 5.32
CA CYS A 163 -6.26 -11.86 4.41
C CYS A 163 -7.10 -10.70 4.95
N GLU A 164 -7.31 -9.67 4.13
CA GLU A 164 -8.16 -8.52 4.43
C GLU A 164 -9.49 -8.64 3.67
N LEU A 165 -10.58 -8.81 4.41
CA LEU A 165 -11.93 -8.82 3.84
C LEU A 165 -12.55 -7.43 3.89
N HIS A 166 -12.56 -6.74 2.76
CA HIS A 166 -13.00 -5.35 2.63
C HIS A 166 -14.52 -5.23 2.53
N ARG A 167 -15.11 -4.36 3.36
CA ARG A 167 -16.54 -3.98 3.33
C ARG A 167 -16.79 -2.77 2.46
N VAL A 168 -15.76 -1.95 2.26
CA VAL A 168 -15.72 -0.81 1.35
C VAL A 168 -14.39 -0.83 0.60
N LEU A 169 -14.35 -0.29 -0.61
CA LEU A 169 -13.13 -0.35 -1.41
C LEU A 169 -12.03 0.57 -0.87
N ILE A 170 -12.40 1.77 -0.45
CA ILE A 170 -11.47 2.74 0.15
C ILE A 170 -12.17 3.48 1.28
N GLN A 171 -11.54 3.52 2.46
CA GLN A 171 -11.91 4.43 3.53
C GLN A 171 -10.94 5.61 3.54
N ASP A 172 -11.45 6.79 3.22
CA ASP A 172 -10.70 8.04 3.21
C ASP A 172 -11.69 9.22 3.28
N LYS A 173 -11.19 10.42 3.57
CA LYS A 173 -11.99 11.67 3.60
C LYS A 173 -11.89 12.46 2.28
N HIS A 174 -11.44 11.82 1.22
CA HIS A 174 -11.19 12.46 -0.07
C HIS A 174 -12.24 12.11 -1.13
N PRO A 175 -12.41 12.95 -2.18
CA PRO A 175 -13.39 12.70 -3.23
C PRO A 175 -13.23 11.34 -3.93
N TRP A 176 -12.02 10.79 -4.05
CA TRP A 176 -11.79 9.47 -4.64
C TRP A 176 -12.45 8.34 -3.84
N GLN A 177 -12.64 8.47 -2.52
CA GLN A 177 -13.41 7.50 -1.75
C GLN A 177 -14.82 7.34 -2.31
N THR A 178 -15.51 8.46 -2.55
CA THR A 178 -16.88 8.45 -3.06
C THR A 178 -16.97 7.74 -4.40
N GLU A 179 -16.06 8.05 -5.32
CA GLU A 179 -16.06 7.45 -6.66
C GLU A 179 -15.68 5.97 -6.64
N CYS A 180 -14.66 5.57 -5.88
CA CYS A 180 -14.28 4.17 -5.73
C CYS A 180 -15.40 3.34 -5.08
N ASN A 181 -16.07 3.85 -4.03
CA ASN A 181 -17.14 3.13 -3.35
C ASN A 181 -18.46 3.05 -4.16
N ARG A 182 -18.52 3.65 -5.36
CA ARG A 182 -19.57 3.41 -6.36
C ARG A 182 -19.24 2.25 -7.31
N ILE A 183 -17.99 1.82 -7.41
CA ILE A 183 -17.55 0.73 -8.28
C ILE A 183 -18.34 -0.55 -8.02
N PRO A 184 -18.66 -0.96 -6.77
CA PRO A 184 -19.46 -2.17 -6.50
C PRO A 184 -20.81 -2.22 -7.21
N GLN A 185 -21.39 -1.07 -7.58
CA GLN A 185 -22.69 -1.01 -8.27
C GLN A 185 -22.61 -1.38 -9.76
N ARG A 186 -21.40 -1.56 -10.31
CA ARG A 186 -21.14 -1.81 -11.74
C ARG A 186 -20.07 -2.87 -12.00
N LEU A 187 -19.86 -3.74 -11.03
CA LEU A 187 -18.95 -4.89 -11.17
C LEU A 187 -19.45 -5.83 -12.28
N ILE A 188 -18.51 -6.51 -12.91
CA ILE A 188 -18.74 -7.45 -14.00
C ILE A 188 -18.55 -8.84 -13.45
N LEU A 189 -19.56 -9.71 -13.60
CA LEU A 189 -19.46 -11.12 -13.21
C LEU A 189 -18.36 -11.81 -14.04
N CYS A 190 -17.50 -12.56 -13.39
CA CYS A 190 -16.47 -13.34 -14.06
C CYS A 190 -17.09 -14.52 -14.82
N GLU A 191 -16.59 -14.81 -16.01
CA GLU A 191 -17.08 -15.91 -16.83
C GLU A 191 -16.89 -17.26 -16.11
N GLY A 192 -17.93 -18.08 -16.11
CA GLY A 192 -17.92 -19.42 -15.48
C GLY A 192 -18.13 -19.42 -13.96
N THR A 193 -18.32 -18.27 -13.32
CA THR A 193 -18.59 -18.15 -11.89
C THR A 193 -19.99 -17.61 -11.62
N LYS A 194 -20.44 -17.68 -10.35
CA LYS A 194 -21.74 -17.14 -9.92
C LYS A 194 -21.57 -15.93 -8.99
N HIS A 195 -20.45 -15.87 -8.27
CA HIS A 195 -20.23 -14.92 -7.18
C HIS A 195 -18.90 -14.19 -7.28
N CYS A 196 -18.01 -14.57 -8.22
CA CYS A 196 -16.77 -13.84 -8.49
C CYS A 196 -17.03 -12.64 -9.41
N TYR A 197 -16.59 -11.47 -9.01
CA TYR A 197 -16.72 -10.24 -9.79
C TYR A 197 -15.36 -9.62 -10.09
N ARG A 198 -15.31 -8.78 -11.11
CA ARG A 198 -14.15 -7.96 -11.48
C ARG A 198 -14.56 -6.53 -11.81
N MET A 199 -13.62 -5.62 -11.71
CA MET A 199 -13.77 -4.24 -12.17
C MET A 199 -13.68 -4.16 -13.70
N SER A 200 -14.24 -3.10 -14.29
CA SER A 200 -13.86 -2.69 -15.66
C SER A 200 -12.37 -2.26 -15.66
N PRO A 201 -11.71 -2.24 -16.83
CA PRO A 201 -10.34 -1.75 -16.94
C PRO A 201 -10.15 -0.34 -16.37
N GLU A 202 -11.10 0.56 -16.65
CA GLU A 202 -11.08 1.95 -16.16
C GLU A 202 -11.23 2.03 -14.64
N ASP A 203 -12.19 1.27 -14.08
CA ASP A 203 -12.40 1.24 -12.63
C ASP A 203 -11.21 0.63 -11.91
N PHE A 204 -10.59 -0.41 -12.48
CA PHE A 204 -9.38 -1.01 -11.93
C PHE A 204 -8.20 -0.03 -11.96
N TYR A 205 -8.05 0.74 -13.04
CA TYR A 205 -7.05 1.81 -13.15
C TYR A 205 -7.27 2.90 -12.10
N VAL A 206 -8.50 3.41 -11.98
CA VAL A 206 -8.86 4.47 -11.02
C VAL A 206 -8.73 4.00 -9.57
N TYR A 207 -9.14 2.76 -9.26
CA TYR A 207 -9.03 2.18 -7.92
C TYR A 207 -7.56 2.10 -7.47
N ASN A 208 -6.68 1.55 -8.30
CA ASN A 208 -5.25 1.43 -7.98
C ASN A 208 -4.58 2.81 -7.86
N LEU A 209 -4.98 3.77 -8.70
CA LEU A 209 -4.50 5.15 -8.61
C LEU A 209 -4.97 5.84 -7.32
N ALA A 210 -6.23 5.65 -6.92
CA ALA A 210 -6.77 6.20 -5.67
C ALA A 210 -6.09 5.59 -4.44
N HIS A 211 -5.80 4.30 -4.47
CA HIS A 211 -5.01 3.63 -3.44
C HIS A 211 -3.58 4.19 -3.35
N THR A 212 -2.94 4.42 -4.48
CA THR A 212 -1.64 5.09 -4.57
C THR A 212 -1.70 6.50 -4.00
N ALA A 213 -2.75 7.27 -4.33
CA ALA A 213 -2.98 8.62 -3.81
C ALA A 213 -3.15 8.63 -2.29
N LYS A 214 -3.92 7.69 -1.73
CA LYS A 214 -4.10 7.51 -0.27
C LYS A 214 -2.75 7.37 0.43
N HIS A 215 -1.91 6.43 0.00
CA HIS A 215 -0.61 6.20 0.61
C HIS A 215 0.38 7.35 0.38
N MET A 216 0.44 7.88 -0.86
CA MET A 216 1.31 9.00 -1.19
C MET A 216 0.98 10.24 -0.34
N LYS A 217 -0.29 10.45 -0.03
CA LYS A 217 -0.75 11.54 0.84
C LYS A 217 -0.36 11.33 2.30
N LEU A 218 -0.40 10.10 2.80
CA LEU A 218 -0.05 9.79 4.20
C LEU A 218 1.46 9.77 4.41
N SER A 219 2.12 8.72 4.00
CA SER A 219 3.50 8.40 4.37
C SER A 219 4.44 8.16 3.19
N GLY A 220 3.91 8.21 1.95
CA GLY A 220 4.64 7.81 0.75
C GLY A 220 4.40 6.35 0.38
N ILE A 221 4.94 5.94 -0.76
CA ILE A 221 4.79 4.59 -1.31
C ILE A 221 5.95 4.26 -2.24
N GLY A 222 6.29 2.98 -2.39
CA GLY A 222 7.43 2.52 -3.17
C GLY A 222 7.18 2.41 -4.66
N ILE A 223 8.27 2.12 -5.39
CA ILE A 223 8.27 2.05 -6.86
C ILE A 223 7.31 0.98 -7.42
N LYS A 224 7.03 -0.10 -6.66
CA LYS A 224 6.19 -1.22 -7.11
C LYS A 224 4.81 -0.78 -7.59
N VAL A 225 4.17 0.18 -6.92
CA VAL A 225 2.84 0.64 -7.33
C VAL A 225 2.84 1.42 -8.63
N PHE A 226 3.93 2.09 -8.95
CA PHE A 226 4.10 2.77 -10.26
C PHE A 226 4.33 1.76 -11.37
N LEU A 227 5.04 0.65 -11.07
CA LEU A 227 5.17 -0.48 -12.00
C LEU A 227 3.80 -1.15 -12.23
N ASP A 228 3.02 -1.41 -11.17
CA ASP A 228 1.65 -1.92 -11.27
C ASP A 228 0.78 -1.00 -12.15
N GLN A 229 0.83 0.31 -11.90
CA GLN A 229 0.03 1.30 -12.64
C GLN A 229 0.43 1.38 -14.12
N TRP A 230 1.74 1.30 -14.42
CA TRP A 230 2.24 1.21 -15.78
C TRP A 230 1.75 -0.05 -16.50
N LEU A 231 1.75 -1.22 -15.81
CA LEU A 231 1.28 -2.48 -16.38
C LEU A 231 -0.22 -2.46 -16.67
N ILE A 232 -1.04 -1.89 -15.78
CA ILE A 232 -2.48 -1.70 -16.04
C ILE A 232 -2.67 -0.82 -17.28
N TYR A 233 -2.00 0.33 -17.32
CA TYR A 233 -2.10 1.25 -18.45
C TYR A 233 -1.63 0.58 -19.74
N ARG A 234 -0.46 -0.05 -19.74
CA ARG A 234 0.09 -0.76 -20.91
C ARG A 234 -0.85 -1.84 -21.45
N LYS A 235 -1.53 -2.57 -20.54
CA LYS A 235 -2.46 -3.64 -20.91
C LYS A 235 -3.76 -3.12 -21.52
N PHE A 236 -4.30 -2.03 -21.00
CA PHE A 236 -5.68 -1.62 -21.28
C PHE A 236 -5.83 -0.29 -22.01
N LYS A 237 -4.76 0.49 -22.23
CA LYS A 237 -4.83 1.83 -22.83
C LYS A 237 -5.58 1.89 -24.17
N ASP A 238 -5.48 0.84 -24.98
CA ASP A 238 -6.12 0.79 -26.31
C ASP A 238 -7.60 0.36 -26.23
N SER A 239 -8.07 -0.09 -25.06
CA SER A 239 -9.46 -0.52 -24.80
C SER A 239 -10.21 0.39 -23.82
N PHE A 240 -9.57 1.42 -23.26
CA PHE A 240 -10.22 2.33 -22.33
C PHE A 240 -11.31 3.16 -23.02
N ASP A 241 -12.46 3.27 -22.36
CA ASP A 241 -13.39 4.36 -22.57
C ASP A 241 -12.82 5.63 -21.92
N TYR A 242 -12.11 6.44 -22.70
CA TYR A 242 -11.46 7.65 -22.22
C TYR A 242 -12.43 8.74 -21.76
N ASP A 243 -13.65 8.78 -22.30
CA ASP A 243 -14.67 9.74 -21.83
C ASP A 243 -15.12 9.38 -20.43
N TYR A 244 -15.39 8.10 -20.19
CA TYR A 244 -15.70 7.58 -18.86
C TYR A 244 -14.52 7.75 -17.89
N LEU A 245 -13.32 7.33 -18.27
CA LEU A 245 -12.11 7.42 -17.45
C LEU A 245 -11.82 8.86 -17.03
N ASN A 246 -11.79 9.79 -17.99
CA ASN A 246 -11.51 11.21 -17.72
C ASN A 246 -12.58 11.85 -16.84
N LYS A 247 -13.85 11.50 -17.04
CA LYS A 247 -14.95 11.96 -16.18
C LYS A 247 -14.78 11.46 -14.75
N THR A 248 -14.47 10.17 -14.58
CA THR A 248 -14.29 9.54 -13.27
C THR A 248 -13.08 10.12 -12.54
N LEU A 249 -11.95 10.31 -13.21
CA LEU A 249 -10.76 10.97 -12.64
C LEU A 249 -11.05 12.39 -12.16
N LYS A 250 -11.81 13.18 -12.93
CA LYS A 250 -12.22 14.54 -12.53
C LYS A 250 -13.15 14.53 -11.31
N LEU A 251 -14.13 13.63 -11.26
CA LEU A 251 -15.03 13.49 -10.10
C LEU A 251 -14.27 13.06 -8.84
N ALA A 252 -13.32 12.16 -8.99
CA ALA A 252 -12.40 11.72 -7.94
C ALA A 252 -11.36 12.77 -7.55
N ARG A 253 -11.20 13.84 -8.33
CA ARG A 253 -10.13 14.85 -8.24
C ARG A 253 -8.73 14.23 -8.32
N LEU A 254 -8.58 13.21 -9.15
CA LEU A 254 -7.32 12.51 -9.40
C LEU A 254 -6.70 12.83 -10.77
N ASP A 255 -7.34 13.63 -11.60
CA ASP A 255 -6.91 13.97 -12.96
C ASP A 255 -5.49 14.58 -13.01
N LYS A 256 -5.18 15.50 -12.10
CA LYS A 256 -3.83 16.07 -11.98
C LYS A 256 -2.82 15.08 -11.43
N PHE A 257 -3.21 14.30 -10.44
CA PHE A 257 -2.35 13.27 -9.83
C PHE A 257 -2.04 12.16 -10.84
N GLU A 258 -3.04 11.70 -11.59
CA GLU A 258 -2.90 10.72 -12.67
C GLU A 258 -1.86 11.17 -13.69
N LYS A 259 -1.97 12.43 -14.17
CA LYS A 259 -1.02 12.96 -15.14
C LYS A 259 0.42 12.91 -14.62
N ASN A 260 0.66 13.30 -13.37
CA ASN A 260 2.00 13.26 -12.78
C ASN A 260 2.51 11.82 -12.54
N VAL A 261 1.63 10.90 -12.13
CA VAL A 261 1.97 9.48 -11.96
C VAL A 261 2.32 8.85 -13.30
N ARG A 262 1.54 9.16 -14.36
CA ARG A 262 1.78 8.69 -15.71
C ARG A 262 3.11 9.22 -16.26
N ASP A 263 3.37 10.51 -16.10
CA ASP A 263 4.63 11.14 -16.51
C ASP A 263 5.85 10.47 -15.84
N LEU A 264 5.73 10.09 -14.55
CA LEU A 264 6.77 9.38 -13.82
C LEU A 264 6.97 7.94 -14.31
N TYR A 265 5.91 7.13 -14.44
CA TYR A 265 6.10 5.75 -14.87
C TYR A 265 6.48 5.63 -16.35
N GLU A 266 6.04 6.54 -17.23
CA GLU A 266 6.50 6.60 -18.61
C GLU A 266 7.98 7.00 -18.70
N TYR A 267 8.44 7.92 -17.84
CA TYR A 267 9.86 8.22 -17.72
C TYR A 267 10.67 6.97 -17.29
N TRP A 268 10.23 6.29 -16.24
CA TRP A 268 10.95 5.15 -15.71
C TRP A 268 10.91 3.91 -16.62
N PHE A 269 9.75 3.60 -17.19
CA PHE A 269 9.52 2.31 -17.83
C PHE A 269 9.38 2.37 -19.36
N ASP A 270 9.06 3.52 -19.94
CA ASP A 270 9.04 3.72 -21.40
C ASP A 270 10.21 4.56 -21.90
N GLY A 271 11.00 5.17 -21.00
CA GLY A 271 12.13 6.05 -21.36
C GLY A 271 11.71 7.36 -22.01
N LYS A 272 10.46 7.80 -21.81
CA LYS A 272 9.94 9.05 -22.35
C LYS A 272 10.54 10.26 -21.60
N THR A 273 10.71 11.35 -22.34
CA THR A 273 11.05 12.63 -21.69
C THR A 273 9.81 13.15 -20.96
N PRO A 274 9.91 13.49 -19.65
CA PRO A 274 8.78 13.97 -18.89
C PRO A 274 8.23 15.32 -19.38
N ASP A 275 6.92 15.50 -19.35
CA ASP A 275 6.27 16.80 -19.57
C ASP A 275 6.71 17.82 -18.51
N ASN A 276 6.85 17.37 -17.24
CA ASN A 276 7.33 18.18 -16.14
C ASN A 276 8.52 17.54 -15.42
N PRO A 277 9.76 17.74 -15.93
CA PRO A 277 10.97 17.10 -15.39
C PRO A 277 11.23 17.43 -13.91
N GLU A 278 10.84 18.62 -13.45
CA GLU A 278 11.02 19.01 -12.05
C GLU A 278 10.13 18.20 -11.11
N ILE A 279 8.84 18.03 -11.45
CA ILE A 279 7.90 17.24 -10.66
C ILE A 279 8.30 15.78 -10.68
N VAL A 280 8.66 15.23 -11.84
CA VAL A 280 9.09 13.83 -11.97
C VAL A 280 10.33 13.56 -11.11
N ARG A 281 11.34 14.45 -11.12
CA ARG A 281 12.51 14.31 -10.25
C ARG A 281 12.14 14.38 -8.77
N GLN A 282 11.28 15.29 -8.36
CA GLN A 282 10.80 15.38 -6.98
C GLN A 282 10.02 14.13 -6.56
N MET A 283 9.17 13.59 -7.45
CA MET A 283 8.46 12.32 -7.19
C MET A 283 9.43 11.16 -7.06
N ALA A 284 10.37 11.01 -7.98
CA ALA A 284 11.39 9.95 -7.94
C ALA A 284 12.18 9.99 -6.63
N ALA A 285 12.65 11.17 -6.22
CA ALA A 285 13.38 11.37 -4.96
C ALA A 285 12.50 11.05 -3.73
N TYR A 286 11.21 11.42 -3.75
CA TYR A 286 10.28 11.12 -2.67
C TYR A 286 9.99 9.62 -2.58
N VAL A 287 9.73 8.95 -3.71
CA VAL A 287 9.51 7.50 -3.79
C VAL A 287 10.75 6.74 -3.31
N ALA A 288 11.97 7.14 -3.72
CA ALA A 288 13.22 6.50 -3.29
C ALA A 288 13.38 6.46 -1.76
N GLN A 289 12.84 7.46 -1.06
CA GLN A 289 12.90 7.56 0.40
C GLN A 289 11.72 6.89 1.12
N SER A 290 10.68 6.47 0.40
CA SER A 290 9.44 6.00 1.00
C SER A 290 9.44 4.51 1.35
N GLY A 291 10.29 3.69 0.72
CA GLY A 291 10.13 2.24 0.81
C GLY A 291 8.78 1.78 0.27
N TRP A 292 8.35 0.59 0.63
CA TRP A 292 7.16 -0.01 0.01
C TRP A 292 5.80 0.57 0.47
N ILE A 293 5.70 1.07 1.71
CA ILE A 293 4.45 1.64 2.30
C ILE A 293 4.64 3.02 2.94
N GLY A 294 5.74 3.72 2.65
CA GLY A 294 6.10 4.96 3.31
C GLY A 294 6.89 4.75 4.61
N THR A 295 7.38 5.83 5.19
CA THR A 295 8.16 5.82 6.42
C THR A 295 7.46 6.58 7.54
N SER A 296 7.75 6.17 8.79
CA SER A 296 7.22 6.85 9.99
C SER A 296 7.67 8.32 10.02
N GLU A 297 8.88 8.61 9.56
CA GLU A 297 9.44 9.95 9.48
C GLU A 297 8.65 10.83 8.50
N GLN A 298 8.33 10.31 7.31
CA GLN A 298 7.51 11.02 6.32
C GLN A 298 6.10 11.26 6.84
N PHE A 299 5.49 10.26 7.49
CA PHE A 299 4.18 10.38 8.10
C PHE A 299 4.17 11.48 9.17
N VAL A 300 5.08 11.40 10.16
CA VAL A 300 5.14 12.35 11.27
C VAL A 300 5.44 13.77 10.75
N ALA A 301 6.39 13.94 9.84
CA ALA A 301 6.72 15.23 9.26
C ALA A 301 5.52 15.85 8.52
N THR A 302 4.78 15.04 7.76
CA THR A 302 3.57 15.48 7.03
C THR A 302 2.47 15.90 7.99
N GLU A 303 2.15 15.09 9.00
CA GLU A 303 1.12 15.38 10.00
C GLU A 303 1.46 16.62 10.84
N MET A 304 2.72 16.75 11.25
CA MET A 304 3.16 17.92 11.97
C MET A 304 3.02 19.21 11.13
N ALA A 305 3.41 19.18 9.86
CA ALA A 305 3.29 20.32 8.97
C ALA A 305 1.82 20.68 8.68
N ALA A 306 0.96 19.69 8.46
CA ALA A 306 -0.48 19.90 8.27
C ALA A 306 -1.14 20.50 9.52
N ASN A 307 -0.73 20.09 10.71
CA ASN A 307 -1.21 20.63 11.97
C ASN A 307 -0.61 22.02 12.29
N ALA A 308 0.64 22.29 11.93
CA ALA A 308 1.27 23.59 12.14
C ALA A 308 0.65 24.73 11.31
N GLY A 309 0.09 24.41 10.14
CA GLY A 309 -0.72 25.38 9.37
C GLY A 309 -1.99 25.84 10.12
N LYS A 310 -2.45 25.06 11.09
CA LYS A 310 -3.62 25.38 11.94
C LYS A 310 -3.20 25.92 13.32
N ILE A 311 -1.96 25.72 13.72
CA ILE A 311 -1.43 26.05 15.06
C ILE A 311 -0.08 26.73 14.88
N ASN A 312 0.04 28.00 15.22
CA ASN A 312 1.24 28.83 14.99
C ASN A 312 2.50 28.42 15.82
N SER A 313 2.65 27.15 16.21
CA SER A 313 3.76 26.68 17.04
C SER A 313 4.08 25.20 16.79
N THR A 314 5.35 24.90 16.51
CA THR A 314 5.87 23.53 16.40
C THR A 314 5.63 22.72 17.67
N PHE A 315 5.79 23.34 18.84
CA PHE A 315 5.53 22.71 20.13
C PHE A 315 4.06 22.32 20.27
N ALA A 316 3.13 23.22 19.93
CA ALA A 316 1.70 22.92 19.99
C ALA A 316 1.27 21.85 18.99
N ALA A 317 1.91 21.78 17.81
CA ALA A 317 1.67 20.68 16.84
C ALA A 317 2.14 19.32 17.38
N LYS A 318 3.33 19.27 18.00
CA LYS A 318 3.82 18.05 18.70
C LYS A 318 2.89 17.66 19.84
N VAL A 319 2.47 18.60 20.67
CA VAL A 319 1.54 18.34 21.80
C VAL A 319 0.20 17.81 21.27
N LYS A 320 -0.35 18.41 20.21
CA LYS A 320 -1.59 17.93 19.62
C LYS A 320 -1.47 16.50 19.11
N LEU A 321 -0.41 16.17 18.39
CA LEU A 321 -0.19 14.82 17.88
C LEU A 321 -0.01 13.80 19.02
N CYS A 322 0.73 14.15 20.09
CA CYS A 322 0.80 13.35 21.30
C CYS A 322 -0.59 13.16 21.95
N MET A 323 -1.39 14.23 21.99
CA MET A 323 -2.74 14.17 22.53
C MET A 323 -3.65 13.28 21.69
N ASP A 324 -3.55 13.31 20.35
CA ASP A 324 -4.33 12.45 19.46
C ASP A 324 -3.98 10.97 19.67
N ILE A 325 -2.71 10.64 19.93
CA ILE A 325 -2.27 9.29 20.31
C ILE A 325 -2.82 8.90 21.70
N ILE A 326 -2.75 9.80 22.68
CA ILE A 326 -3.23 9.56 24.04
C ILE A 326 -4.75 9.47 24.07
N CYS A 327 -5.41 10.38 23.35
CA CYS A 327 -6.85 10.50 23.26
C CYS A 327 -7.45 9.63 22.15
N SER A 328 -6.96 8.40 21.98
CA SER A 328 -7.55 7.46 21.01
C SER A 328 -9.07 7.45 21.08
N PRO A 329 -9.76 7.28 19.96
CA PRO A 329 -11.21 7.20 19.88
C PRO A 329 -11.75 6.19 20.92
N TYR A 330 -12.94 6.48 21.45
CA TYR A 330 -13.59 5.58 22.44
C TYR A 330 -13.68 4.15 21.91
N LYS A 331 -13.99 3.98 20.63
CA LYS A 331 -14.13 2.71 19.96
C LYS A 331 -12.86 1.85 20.10
N SER A 332 -11.71 2.34 19.65
CA SER A 332 -10.42 1.64 19.80
C SER A 332 -10.06 1.37 21.29
N MET A 333 -10.56 2.19 22.20
CA MET A 333 -10.39 1.95 23.62
C MET A 333 -11.30 0.83 24.12
N ALA A 334 -12.54 0.75 23.66
CA ALA A 334 -13.49 -0.30 24.03
C ALA A 334 -13.07 -1.66 23.49
N GLU A 335 -12.57 -1.74 22.25
CA GLU A 335 -11.99 -2.95 21.66
C GLU A 335 -10.84 -3.50 22.52
N ARG A 336 -9.92 -2.64 22.93
CA ARG A 336 -8.79 -3.04 23.77
C ARG A 336 -9.16 -3.36 25.23
N TYR A 337 -10.20 -2.71 25.75
CA TYR A 337 -10.67 -2.85 27.14
C TYR A 337 -12.19 -3.07 27.13
N PRO A 338 -12.67 -4.32 27.00
CA PRO A 338 -14.11 -4.65 26.89
C PRO A 338 -14.98 -4.11 28.02
N ILE A 339 -14.39 -3.83 29.19
CA ILE A 339 -15.11 -3.20 30.30
C ILE A 339 -15.71 -1.83 29.95
N LEU A 340 -15.11 -1.14 28.98
CA LEU A 340 -15.57 0.18 28.53
C LEU A 340 -16.89 0.13 27.77
N GLU A 341 -17.25 -1.00 27.18
CA GLU A 341 -18.58 -1.19 26.57
C GLU A 341 -19.68 -1.03 27.59
N LYS A 342 -19.48 -1.57 28.80
CA LYS A 342 -20.43 -1.48 29.92
C LYS A 342 -20.28 -0.18 30.73
N HIS A 343 -19.08 0.40 30.77
CA HIS A 343 -18.72 1.53 31.63
C HIS A 343 -17.95 2.61 30.87
N ARG A 344 -18.61 3.24 29.90
CA ARG A 344 -18.00 4.26 29.02
C ARG A 344 -17.31 5.41 29.77
N TRP A 345 -17.78 5.75 30.97
CA TRP A 345 -17.21 6.80 31.81
C TRP A 345 -15.78 6.50 32.30
N LEU A 346 -15.34 5.25 32.26
CA LEU A 346 -13.97 4.83 32.61
C LEU A 346 -12.95 5.16 31.49
N THR A 347 -13.38 5.56 30.32
CA THR A 347 -12.50 5.83 29.16
C THR A 347 -11.30 6.74 29.50
N PRO A 348 -11.43 7.86 30.23
CA PRO A 348 -10.28 8.69 30.60
C PRO A 348 -9.25 7.94 31.45
N ILE A 349 -9.71 7.08 32.37
CA ILE A 349 -8.85 6.29 33.26
C ILE A 349 -8.05 5.27 32.43
N TYR A 350 -8.71 4.56 31.52
CA TYR A 350 -8.07 3.57 30.66
C TYR A 350 -7.14 4.19 29.62
N ARG A 351 -7.36 5.44 29.18
CA ARG A 351 -6.39 6.18 28.37
C ARG A 351 -5.09 6.42 29.12
N ILE A 352 -5.17 6.85 30.39
CA ILE A 352 -4.01 7.02 31.25
C ILE A 352 -3.30 5.67 31.49
N HIS A 353 -4.07 4.63 31.82
CA HIS A 353 -3.54 3.28 32.00
C HIS A 353 -2.76 2.80 30.78
N ARG A 354 -3.30 2.99 29.56
CA ARG A 354 -2.62 2.63 28.31
C ARG A 354 -1.27 3.33 28.13
N VAL A 355 -1.20 4.61 28.45
CA VAL A 355 0.03 5.40 28.36
C VAL A 355 1.06 4.90 29.37
N LEU A 356 0.64 4.62 30.61
CA LEU A 356 1.51 4.08 31.65
C LEU A 356 1.99 2.66 31.31
N ASP A 357 1.10 1.81 30.79
CA ASP A 357 1.43 0.46 30.31
C ASP A 357 2.48 0.50 29.20
N ALA A 358 2.28 1.37 28.20
CA ALA A 358 3.25 1.57 27.13
C ALA A 358 4.60 2.08 27.67
N ALA A 359 4.60 3.02 28.60
CA ALA A 359 5.82 3.56 29.18
C ALA A 359 6.59 2.53 30.05
N LEU A 360 5.88 1.61 30.68
CA LEU A 360 6.49 0.59 31.56
C LEU A 360 6.94 -0.66 30.77
N HIS A 361 6.10 -1.17 29.85
CA HIS A 361 6.31 -2.46 29.21
C HIS A 361 6.75 -2.38 27.73
N LYS A 362 6.63 -1.20 27.08
CA LYS A 362 6.99 -0.98 25.68
C LYS A 362 7.98 0.16 25.49
N ARG A 363 8.97 0.24 26.38
CA ARG A 363 9.96 1.35 26.43
C ARG A 363 10.70 1.55 25.10
N ASP A 364 11.03 0.47 24.40
CA ASP A 364 11.76 0.58 23.12
C ASP A 364 10.85 1.12 22.02
N LEU A 365 9.57 0.73 22.01
CA LEU A 365 8.59 1.31 21.11
C LEU A 365 8.36 2.80 21.40
N VAL A 366 8.23 3.16 22.68
CA VAL A 366 8.10 4.56 23.10
C VAL A 366 9.33 5.37 22.69
N LYS A 367 10.54 4.86 22.92
CA LYS A 367 11.80 5.50 22.48
C LYS A 367 11.84 5.67 20.95
N LYS A 368 11.48 4.64 20.20
CA LYS A 368 11.42 4.68 18.72
C LYS A 368 10.43 5.75 18.25
N VAL A 369 9.23 5.77 18.82
CA VAL A 369 8.23 6.79 18.50
C VAL A 369 8.74 8.18 18.86
N THR A 370 9.23 8.40 20.08
CA THR A 370 9.73 9.73 20.51
C THR A 370 10.91 10.18 19.66
N SER A 371 11.84 9.30 19.28
CA SER A 371 12.97 9.66 18.42
C SER A 371 12.53 10.13 17.02
N VAL A 372 11.50 9.51 16.45
CA VAL A 372 10.92 9.95 15.18
C VAL A 372 10.31 11.35 15.32
N TYR A 373 9.61 11.61 16.44
CA TYR A 373 9.04 12.95 16.70
C TYR A 373 10.10 14.01 16.98
N ASP A 374 11.17 13.67 17.70
CA ASP A 374 12.24 14.60 18.01
C ASP A 374 13.11 14.91 16.79
N GLY A 375 13.29 13.93 15.90
CA GLY A 375 13.99 14.08 14.62
C GLY A 375 13.16 14.71 13.50
N ALA A 376 11.86 14.92 13.68
CA ALA A 376 10.98 15.42 12.63
C ALA A 376 11.33 16.88 12.24
N ASP A 377 11.78 17.05 11.01
CA ASP A 377 12.08 18.35 10.41
C ASP A 377 10.81 19.02 9.88
N MET A 378 10.40 20.10 10.53
CA MET A 378 9.22 20.89 10.15
C MET A 378 9.34 21.52 8.77
N ASP A 379 10.52 21.93 8.36
CA ASP A 379 10.72 22.54 7.04
C ASP A 379 10.68 21.45 5.95
N TYR A 380 11.17 20.26 6.26
CA TYR A 380 10.97 19.08 5.42
C TYR A 380 9.47 18.76 5.27
N GLY A 381 8.72 18.72 6.37
CA GLY A 381 7.28 18.49 6.35
C GLY A 381 6.51 19.53 5.51
N LYS A 382 6.83 20.82 5.65
CA LYS A 382 6.22 21.88 4.82
C LYS A 382 6.56 21.72 3.33
N ARG A 383 7.79 21.32 3.00
CA ARG A 383 8.18 21.02 1.61
C ARG A 383 7.38 19.86 1.05
N ILE A 384 7.19 18.78 1.84
CA ILE A 384 6.38 17.62 1.44
C ILE A 384 4.92 18.02 1.22
N VAL A 385 4.30 18.76 2.13
CA VAL A 385 2.90 19.20 1.99
C VAL A 385 2.75 20.04 0.70
N LYS A 386 3.61 21.03 0.48
CA LYS A 386 3.59 21.82 -0.76
C LYS A 386 3.83 20.97 -2.02
N PHE A 387 4.69 19.97 -1.93
CA PHE A 387 4.93 19.03 -3.02
C PHE A 387 3.66 18.21 -3.32
N LYS A 388 3.00 17.65 -2.30
CA LYS A 388 1.74 16.90 -2.46
C LYS A 388 0.61 17.75 -3.09
N GLU A 389 0.48 19.01 -2.68
CA GLU A 389 -0.46 19.97 -3.31
C GLU A 389 -0.12 20.20 -4.81
N ARG A 390 1.19 20.28 -5.15
CA ARG A 390 1.61 20.36 -6.55
C ARG A 390 1.27 19.11 -7.35
N LEU A 391 1.24 17.95 -6.72
CA LEU A 391 0.80 16.69 -7.33
C LEU A 391 -0.72 16.61 -7.52
N GLY A 392 -1.51 17.39 -6.80
CA GLY A 392 -2.97 17.32 -6.80
C GLY A 392 -3.55 16.48 -5.64
N LEU A 393 -2.78 16.30 -4.56
CA LEU A 393 -3.14 15.53 -3.37
C LEU A 393 -3.49 16.43 -2.17
#